data_9fb731540f0e50cb8ba63d4d76756355
#
_entry.id   9fb731540f0e50cb8ba63d4d76756355
#
_cell.length_a   1.000
_cell.length_b   1.000
_cell.length_c   1.000
_cell.angle_alpha   90.00
_cell.angle_beta   90.00
_cell.angle_gamma   90.00
#
_symmetry.space_group_name_H-M   'P 1'
#
loop_
_entity.id
_entity.type
_entity.pdbx_description
1 polymer ?
#
loop_
_entity_poly.entity_id
_entity_poly.type
_entity_poly.pdbx_seq_one_letter_code
_entity_poly.pdbx_strand_id
1 'polypeptide(L)'
;MLAAPQPRRVAGSPVQHAPEPLATWLQRQLGVELQGQRPVGGGCIHRAWELQLADGRRLFAKTNRPALLPVLEAEADGLAALHRAAAELRIPQPLALGICPAGSPTGQGEAVLVLDWLELQHGSGGTPESRDQAWGQLGANLAQLHRASLQQPSGGFGWSRDNFIGSAPQANGWMASWSQFFGQRRLGTQLQQAEASGRRLHGAAALLERLPRWLEAHHPDPCLVHGDLWSGNAALVNGGGGGGALFDPAVYRGDREVDLAMAELFGGFPTSFFQGYDATWPRPQGYQQRVALYNLYHLLNHANLFGGSYWQQAGETINGLLRQYP
;
A
#
# COMPACT_ATOMS: atom_id res chain seq x y z
N MET A 1 16.56 9.07 13.76
CA MET A 1 15.38 8.20 13.80
C MET A 1 14.18 9.06 14.17
N LEU A 2 13.35 9.42 13.20
CA LEU A 2 12.07 10.07 13.46
C LEU A 2 11.01 8.96 13.37
N ALA A 3 10.45 8.58 14.52
CA ALA A 3 9.37 7.62 14.60
C ALA A 3 8.13 8.19 13.89
N ALA A 4 7.46 7.37 13.09
CA ALA A 4 6.13 7.67 12.59
C ALA A 4 5.20 7.94 13.78
N PRO A 5 4.21 8.85 13.67
CA PRO A 5 3.29 9.12 14.77
C PRO A 5 2.50 7.85 15.10
N GLN A 6 2.65 7.35 16.31
CA GLN A 6 1.91 6.18 16.79
C GLN A 6 0.42 6.51 16.95
N PRO A 7 -0.50 5.66 16.51
CA PRO A 7 -1.92 5.86 16.73
C PRO A 7 -2.24 5.78 18.23
N ARG A 8 -2.92 6.79 18.76
CA ARG A 8 -3.42 6.79 20.14
C ARG A 8 -4.50 5.72 20.30
N ARG A 9 -4.35 4.88 21.32
CA ARG A 9 -5.39 3.92 21.75
C ARG A 9 -6.66 4.68 22.10
N VAL A 10 -7.74 4.39 21.41
CA VAL A 10 -9.08 4.83 21.78
C VAL A 10 -9.70 3.71 22.61
N ALA A 11 -10.04 4.01 23.86
CA ALA A 11 -10.82 3.12 24.73
C ALA A 11 -12.15 2.80 24.06
N GLY A 12 -12.62 1.56 24.20
CA GLY A 12 -13.80 1.03 23.51
C GLY A 12 -14.97 2.00 23.45
N SER A 13 -15.23 2.52 22.25
CA SER A 13 -16.37 3.38 22.00
C SER A 13 -17.65 2.53 21.98
N PRO A 14 -18.80 3.07 22.45
CA PRO A 14 -20.07 2.34 22.45
C PRO A 14 -20.50 1.98 21.01
N VAL A 15 -21.15 0.84 20.88
CA VAL A 15 -21.80 0.42 19.61
C VAL A 15 -22.83 1.48 19.24
N GLN A 16 -22.62 2.16 18.14
CA GLN A 16 -23.58 3.11 17.59
C GLN A 16 -24.50 2.37 16.61
N HIS A 17 -25.82 2.62 16.69
CA HIS A 17 -26.72 2.17 15.63
C HIS A 17 -26.31 2.80 14.30
N ALA A 18 -26.22 1.97 13.25
CA ALA A 18 -25.87 2.43 11.93
C ALA A 18 -26.90 3.45 11.42
N PRO A 19 -26.46 4.52 10.73
CA PRO A 19 -27.40 5.39 10.03
C PRO A 19 -28.20 4.55 9.03
N GLU A 20 -29.51 4.73 9.02
CA GLU A 20 -30.47 3.96 8.20
C GLU A 20 -30.07 3.76 6.72
N PRO A 21 -29.46 4.75 6.03
CA PRO A 21 -29.03 4.58 4.65
C PRO A 21 -27.89 3.57 4.46
N LEU A 22 -26.91 3.50 5.37
CA LEU A 22 -25.82 2.53 5.26
C LEU A 22 -26.34 1.11 5.48
N ALA A 23 -27.19 0.92 6.47
CA ALA A 23 -27.81 -0.38 6.75
C ALA A 23 -28.63 -0.88 5.54
N THR A 24 -29.48 -0.02 4.98
CA THR A 24 -30.30 -0.32 3.79
C THR A 24 -29.45 -0.59 2.56
N TRP A 25 -28.36 0.17 2.37
CA TRP A 25 -27.44 -0.02 1.26
C TRP A 25 -26.72 -1.38 1.37
N LEU A 26 -26.20 -1.71 2.56
CA LEU A 26 -25.52 -2.99 2.84
C LEU A 26 -26.48 -4.18 2.66
N GLN A 27 -27.73 -4.06 3.14
CA GLN A 27 -28.75 -5.10 2.94
C GLN A 27 -28.97 -5.38 1.45
N ARG A 28 -28.98 -4.36 0.61
CA ARG A 28 -29.13 -4.52 -0.85
C ARG A 28 -27.88 -5.14 -1.50
N GLN A 29 -26.67 -4.78 -1.02
CA GLN A 29 -25.43 -5.26 -1.60
C GLN A 29 -25.07 -6.68 -1.16
N LEU A 30 -25.31 -7.01 0.10
CA LEU A 30 -24.84 -8.25 0.74
C LEU A 30 -25.96 -9.24 1.09
N GLY A 31 -27.24 -8.81 1.01
CA GLY A 31 -28.40 -9.64 1.36
C GLY A 31 -28.57 -9.88 2.87
N VAL A 32 -27.77 -9.19 3.72
CA VAL A 32 -27.76 -9.41 5.17
C VAL A 32 -27.89 -8.08 5.91
N GLU A 33 -28.66 -8.09 7.00
CA GLU A 33 -28.91 -6.92 7.83
C GLU A 33 -27.68 -6.52 8.65
N LEU A 34 -27.44 -5.21 8.75
CA LEU A 34 -26.42 -4.63 9.62
C LEU A 34 -26.98 -4.48 11.03
N GLN A 35 -26.39 -5.17 12.01
CA GLN A 35 -26.76 -5.08 13.43
C GLN A 35 -26.06 -3.96 14.18
N GLY A 36 -24.83 -3.61 13.78
CA GLY A 36 -24.08 -2.56 14.45
C GLY A 36 -22.83 -2.13 13.68
N GLN A 37 -22.33 -0.95 14.03
CA GLN A 37 -21.08 -0.45 13.52
C GLN A 37 -20.25 0.20 14.62
N ARG A 38 -18.92 0.10 14.51
CA ARG A 38 -17.98 0.75 15.42
C ARG A 38 -16.85 1.42 14.61
N PRO A 39 -16.41 2.62 14.98
CA PRO A 39 -15.25 3.22 14.35
C PRO A 39 -13.98 2.40 14.66
N VAL A 40 -13.14 2.22 13.64
CA VAL A 40 -11.81 1.60 13.77
C VAL A 40 -10.76 2.67 13.56
N GLY A 41 -9.79 2.76 14.46
CA GLY A 41 -8.68 3.69 14.34
C GLY A 41 -7.63 3.21 13.34
N GLY A 42 -6.88 4.14 12.73
CA GLY A 42 -5.69 3.81 11.92
C GLY A 42 -5.68 4.32 10.49
N GLY A 43 -6.75 4.86 9.95
CA GLY A 43 -6.77 5.43 8.59
C GLY A 43 -6.47 6.93 8.58
N CYS A 44 -5.57 7.40 7.66
CA CYS A 44 -5.28 8.83 7.49
C CYS A 44 -6.23 9.54 6.51
N ILE A 45 -6.88 8.80 5.59
CA ILE A 45 -7.63 9.36 4.46
C ILE A 45 -9.13 9.05 4.57
N HIS A 46 -9.48 7.84 4.96
CA HIS A 46 -10.85 7.34 5.04
C HIS A 46 -11.29 7.16 6.48
N ARG A 47 -12.60 7.29 6.73
CA ARG A 47 -13.18 6.78 7.96
C ARG A 47 -13.28 5.26 7.85
N ALA A 48 -12.86 4.57 8.90
CA ALA A 48 -12.86 3.12 8.96
C ALA A 48 -13.88 2.62 10.00
N TRP A 49 -14.56 1.52 9.68
CA TRP A 49 -15.62 0.95 10.47
C TRP A 49 -15.50 -0.55 10.59
N GLU A 50 -15.77 -1.09 11.76
CA GLU A 50 -16.15 -2.48 11.94
C GLU A 50 -17.66 -2.57 11.81
N LEU A 51 -18.13 -3.48 10.97
CA LEU A 51 -19.54 -3.76 10.72
C LEU A 51 -19.87 -5.14 11.26
N GLN A 52 -20.92 -5.24 12.10
CA GLN A 52 -21.45 -6.50 12.61
C GLN A 52 -22.74 -6.83 11.86
N LEU A 53 -22.77 -7.98 11.17
CA LEU A 53 -23.93 -8.44 10.42
C LEU A 53 -24.80 -9.41 11.24
N ALA A 54 -26.07 -9.55 10.85
CA ALA A 54 -27.05 -10.42 11.50
C ALA A 54 -26.70 -11.92 11.41
N ASP A 55 -25.93 -12.32 10.40
CA ASP A 55 -25.42 -13.68 10.24
C ASP A 55 -24.16 -13.98 11.06
N GLY A 56 -23.73 -13.05 11.91
CA GLY A 56 -22.57 -13.16 12.77
C GLY A 56 -21.24 -12.76 12.12
N ARG A 57 -21.21 -12.48 10.82
CA ARG A 57 -19.98 -12.00 10.16
C ARG A 57 -19.61 -10.61 10.64
N ARG A 58 -18.29 -10.37 10.73
CA ARG A 58 -17.72 -9.04 10.87
C ARG A 58 -17.09 -8.63 9.54
N LEU A 59 -17.30 -7.37 9.17
CA LEU A 59 -16.71 -6.78 7.97
C LEU A 59 -15.96 -5.50 8.32
N PHE A 60 -15.05 -5.12 7.45
CA PHE A 60 -14.37 -3.84 7.52
C PHE A 60 -14.90 -2.92 6.44
N ALA A 61 -15.17 -1.66 6.76
CA ALA A 61 -15.61 -0.71 5.75
C ALA A 61 -14.79 0.59 5.81
N LYS A 62 -14.49 1.11 4.63
CA LYS A 62 -13.95 2.46 4.44
C LYS A 62 -15.03 3.34 3.86
N THR A 63 -15.20 4.54 4.42
CA THR A 63 -16.15 5.53 3.93
C THR A 63 -15.50 6.89 3.72
N ASN A 64 -15.96 7.61 2.70
CA ASN A 64 -15.50 8.96 2.40
C ASN A 64 -16.57 9.72 1.58
N ARG A 65 -16.31 11.01 1.29
CA ARG A 65 -17.16 11.79 0.37
C ARG A 65 -17.24 11.11 -1.01
N PRO A 66 -18.37 11.25 -1.74
CA PRO A 66 -18.59 10.59 -3.04
C PRO A 66 -17.49 10.84 -4.07
N ALA A 67 -16.90 12.05 -4.08
CA ALA A 67 -15.81 12.41 -4.98
C ALA A 67 -14.55 11.53 -4.84
N LEU A 68 -14.40 10.79 -3.72
CA LEU A 68 -13.28 9.87 -3.49
C LEU A 68 -13.63 8.41 -3.81
N LEU A 69 -14.78 8.14 -4.45
CA LEU A 69 -15.09 6.79 -4.95
C LEU A 69 -13.97 6.23 -5.86
N PRO A 70 -13.37 7.00 -6.79
CA PRO A 70 -12.28 6.47 -7.63
C PRO A 70 -11.06 5.97 -6.84
N VAL A 71 -10.79 6.53 -5.64
CA VAL A 71 -9.70 6.05 -4.77
C VAL A 71 -10.05 4.67 -4.20
N LEU A 72 -11.29 4.48 -3.72
CA LEU A 72 -11.78 3.20 -3.22
C LEU A 72 -11.89 2.13 -4.32
N GLU A 73 -12.26 2.54 -5.54
CA GLU A 73 -12.28 1.65 -6.71
C GLU A 73 -10.87 1.17 -7.07
N ALA A 74 -9.88 2.05 -7.01
CA ALA A 74 -8.48 1.71 -7.27
C ALA A 74 -7.91 0.78 -6.20
N GLU A 75 -8.27 1.01 -4.93
CA GLU A 75 -7.91 0.12 -3.84
C GLU A 75 -8.54 -1.27 -4.01
N ALA A 76 -9.83 -1.33 -4.30
CA ALA A 76 -10.53 -2.60 -4.53
C ALA A 76 -9.94 -3.40 -5.69
N ASP A 77 -9.58 -2.75 -6.81
CA ASP A 77 -8.89 -3.36 -7.94
C ASP A 77 -7.53 -3.93 -7.52
N GLY A 78 -6.74 -3.16 -6.77
CA GLY A 78 -5.44 -3.58 -6.25
C GLY A 78 -5.54 -4.77 -5.30
N LEU A 79 -6.46 -4.73 -4.34
CA LEU A 79 -6.70 -5.84 -3.41
C LEU A 79 -7.12 -7.11 -4.15
N ALA A 80 -8.02 -7.01 -5.12
CA ALA A 80 -8.45 -8.15 -5.94
C ALA A 80 -7.29 -8.73 -6.76
N ALA A 81 -6.39 -7.89 -7.27
CA ALA A 81 -5.21 -8.34 -8.01
C ALA A 81 -4.21 -9.08 -7.11
N LEU A 82 -3.89 -8.52 -5.96
CA LEU A 82 -3.02 -9.15 -4.96
C LEU A 82 -3.61 -10.48 -4.47
N HIS A 83 -4.90 -10.51 -4.18
CA HIS A 83 -5.60 -11.73 -3.74
C HIS A 83 -5.48 -12.86 -4.77
N ARG A 84 -5.63 -12.57 -6.06
CA ARG A 84 -5.47 -13.57 -7.13
C ARG A 84 -4.04 -14.11 -7.26
N ALA A 85 -3.02 -13.31 -6.90
CA ALA A 85 -1.62 -13.72 -6.93
C ALA A 85 -1.13 -14.36 -5.63
N ALA A 86 -1.83 -14.10 -4.53
CA ALA A 86 -1.45 -14.54 -3.19
C ALA A 86 -2.04 -15.94 -2.89
N ALA A 87 -1.19 -16.94 -2.69
CA ALA A 87 -1.65 -18.27 -2.25
C ALA A 87 -1.87 -18.30 -0.72
N GLU A 88 -0.97 -17.69 0.05
CA GLU A 88 -0.90 -17.85 1.51
C GLU A 88 -1.01 -16.52 2.29
N LEU A 89 -0.93 -15.37 1.59
CA LEU A 89 -1.13 -14.05 2.21
C LEU A 89 -2.62 -13.77 2.40
N ARG A 90 -2.96 -13.18 3.53
CA ARG A 90 -4.30 -12.64 3.76
C ARG A 90 -4.39 -11.25 3.12
N ILE A 91 -5.10 -11.17 2.02
CA ILE A 91 -5.43 -9.93 1.33
C ILE A 91 -6.93 -9.70 1.50
N PRO A 92 -7.39 -8.59 2.12
CA PRO A 92 -8.81 -8.32 2.29
C PRO A 92 -9.54 -8.36 0.94
N GLN A 93 -10.67 -9.06 0.89
CA GLN A 93 -11.48 -9.16 -0.32
C GLN A 93 -12.52 -8.05 -0.39
N PRO A 94 -12.61 -7.30 -1.50
CA PRO A 94 -13.71 -6.38 -1.74
C PRO A 94 -15.05 -7.13 -1.88
N LEU A 95 -15.99 -6.84 -0.99
CA LEU A 95 -17.32 -7.48 -0.94
C LEU A 95 -18.42 -6.58 -1.49
N ALA A 96 -18.29 -5.26 -1.29
CA ALA A 96 -19.21 -4.26 -1.84
C ALA A 96 -18.47 -2.94 -2.04
N LEU A 97 -18.83 -2.23 -3.10
CA LEU A 97 -18.24 -0.93 -3.46
C LEU A 97 -19.29 -0.07 -4.14
N GLY A 98 -19.35 1.22 -3.79
CA GLY A 98 -20.25 2.15 -4.47
C GLY A 98 -20.57 3.39 -3.65
N ILE A 99 -21.62 4.08 -4.07
CA ILE A 99 -22.17 5.22 -3.34
C ILE A 99 -23.36 4.74 -2.50
N CYS A 100 -23.23 4.90 -1.18
CA CYS A 100 -24.36 4.81 -0.26
C CYS A 100 -25.15 6.13 -0.39
N PRO A 101 -26.48 6.08 -0.65
CA PRO A 101 -27.29 7.29 -0.78
C PRO A 101 -27.30 8.13 0.49
N ALA A 102 -27.73 9.39 0.37
CA ALA A 102 -27.75 10.33 1.46
C ALA A 102 -28.66 9.93 2.63
N GLY A 103 -28.11 9.85 3.76
CA GLY A 103 -28.65 9.90 5.12
C GLY A 103 -27.70 10.68 5.99
N SER A 104 -26.67 11.26 5.35
CA SER A 104 -25.70 12.17 5.97
C SER A 104 -26.34 13.57 6.15
N PRO A 105 -25.95 14.31 7.19
CA PRO A 105 -26.35 15.71 7.37
C PRO A 105 -26.02 16.61 6.17
N THR A 106 -25.09 16.18 5.28
CA THR A 106 -24.69 16.93 4.08
C THR A 106 -25.56 16.64 2.85
N GLY A 107 -26.46 15.64 2.89
CA GLY A 107 -27.35 15.29 1.77
C GLY A 107 -26.68 14.69 0.53
N GLN A 108 -25.37 14.41 0.56
CA GLN A 108 -24.57 14.00 -0.63
C GLN A 108 -24.28 12.51 -0.74
N GLY A 109 -24.60 11.70 0.28
CA GLY A 109 -24.20 10.29 0.34
C GLY A 109 -22.71 10.09 0.67
N GLU A 110 -22.25 8.85 0.61
CA GLU A 110 -20.86 8.45 0.92
C GLU A 110 -20.37 7.39 -0.07
N ALA A 111 -19.12 7.51 -0.49
CA ALA A 111 -18.39 6.42 -1.12
C ALA A 111 -18.05 5.36 -0.05
N VAL A 112 -18.33 4.10 -0.33
CA VAL A 112 -18.18 2.98 0.59
C VAL A 112 -17.43 1.85 -0.12
N LEU A 113 -16.39 1.33 0.54
CA LEU A 113 -15.74 0.06 0.21
C LEU A 113 -15.90 -0.87 1.41
N VAL A 114 -16.45 -2.04 1.20
CA VAL A 114 -16.62 -3.09 2.21
C VAL A 114 -15.67 -4.24 1.91
N LEU A 115 -14.93 -4.66 2.91
CA LEU A 115 -13.93 -5.72 2.86
C LEU A 115 -14.30 -6.79 3.90
N ASP A 116 -13.80 -8.01 3.72
CA ASP A 116 -13.80 -8.99 4.78
C ASP A 116 -12.98 -8.53 5.98
N TRP A 117 -13.34 -9.01 7.16
CA TRP A 117 -12.65 -8.69 8.39
C TRP A 117 -11.41 -9.56 8.57
N LEU A 118 -10.28 -8.95 8.89
CA LEU A 118 -9.07 -9.67 9.25
C LEU A 118 -8.82 -9.61 10.76
N GLU A 119 -8.57 -10.78 11.37
CA GLU A 119 -8.17 -10.89 12.77
C GLU A 119 -6.68 -10.59 12.92
N LEU A 120 -6.35 -9.31 12.94
CA LEU A 120 -4.97 -8.87 13.08
C LEU A 120 -4.48 -9.10 14.51
N GLN A 121 -3.21 -9.47 14.63
CA GLN A 121 -2.56 -9.54 15.94
C GLN A 121 -2.34 -8.15 16.51
N HIS A 122 -2.94 -7.90 17.67
CA HIS A 122 -2.72 -6.66 18.43
C HIS A 122 -1.72 -6.89 19.57
N GLY A 123 -0.62 -6.13 19.58
CA GLY A 123 0.37 -6.15 20.65
C GLY A 123 1.34 -7.33 20.59
N SER A 124 1.80 -7.80 21.76
CA SER A 124 2.85 -8.81 21.91
C SER A 124 2.33 -10.25 21.96
N GLY A 125 1.28 -10.56 21.22
CA GLY A 125 0.75 -11.94 21.16
C GLY A 125 1.79 -12.95 20.66
N GLY A 126 1.94 -14.07 21.35
CA GLY A 126 2.96 -15.10 21.05
C GLY A 126 4.34 -14.82 21.66
N THR A 127 5.24 -15.79 21.55
CA THR A 127 6.64 -15.62 21.93
C THR A 127 7.41 -14.82 20.87
N PRO A 128 8.57 -14.21 21.21
CA PRO A 128 9.42 -13.55 20.22
C PRO A 128 9.75 -14.46 19.02
N GLU A 129 10.07 -15.73 19.30
CA GLU A 129 10.42 -16.74 18.28
C GLU A 129 9.25 -17.02 17.35
N SER A 130 8.03 -17.17 17.88
CA SER A 130 6.84 -17.41 17.05
C SER A 130 6.49 -16.21 16.18
N ARG A 131 6.75 -14.98 16.66
CA ARG A 131 6.58 -13.75 15.88
C ARG A 131 7.62 -13.64 14.77
N ASP A 132 8.89 -13.93 15.08
CA ASP A 132 9.95 -13.92 14.08
C ASP A 132 9.69 -14.95 12.99
N GLN A 133 9.20 -16.14 13.35
CA GLN A 133 8.79 -17.16 12.39
C GLN A 133 7.63 -16.66 11.51
N ALA A 134 6.61 -16.02 12.10
CA ALA A 134 5.46 -15.49 11.36
C ALA A 134 5.87 -14.36 10.40
N TRP A 135 6.78 -13.46 10.81
CA TRP A 135 7.35 -12.45 9.92
C TRP A 135 8.18 -13.06 8.80
N GLY A 136 8.98 -14.10 9.09
CA GLY A 136 9.70 -14.85 8.07
C GLY A 136 8.77 -15.48 7.05
N GLN A 137 7.64 -16.06 7.51
CA GLN A 137 6.63 -16.62 6.62
C GLN A 137 5.95 -15.54 5.78
N LEU A 138 5.65 -14.35 6.34
CA LEU A 138 5.12 -13.23 5.57
C LEU A 138 6.09 -12.81 4.46
N GLY A 139 7.38 -12.73 4.74
CA GLY A 139 8.39 -12.44 3.72
C GLY A 139 8.46 -13.50 2.62
N ALA A 140 8.43 -14.78 3.00
CA ALA A 140 8.40 -15.90 2.05
C ALA A 140 7.14 -15.84 1.16
N ASN A 141 5.99 -15.57 1.74
CA ASN A 141 4.72 -15.47 1.02
C ASN A 141 4.68 -14.26 0.07
N LEU A 142 5.29 -13.13 0.45
CA LEU A 142 5.46 -11.98 -0.46
C LEU A 142 6.32 -12.36 -1.66
N ALA A 143 7.42 -13.08 -1.44
CA ALA A 143 8.28 -13.55 -2.53
C ALA A 143 7.52 -14.51 -3.47
N GLN A 144 6.67 -15.38 -2.93
CA GLN A 144 5.80 -16.26 -3.72
C GLN A 144 4.77 -15.47 -4.53
N LEU A 145 4.14 -14.44 -3.93
CA LEU A 145 3.21 -13.54 -4.63
C LEU A 145 3.90 -12.88 -5.82
N HIS A 146 5.08 -12.28 -5.60
CA HIS A 146 5.84 -11.65 -6.68
C HIS A 146 6.14 -12.64 -7.81
N ARG A 147 6.60 -13.87 -7.50
CA ARG A 147 6.89 -14.92 -8.51
C ARG A 147 5.63 -15.39 -9.22
N ALA A 148 4.56 -15.69 -8.48
CA ALA A 148 3.30 -16.16 -9.05
C ALA A 148 2.68 -15.13 -10.00
N SER A 149 2.86 -13.85 -9.69
CA SER A 149 2.36 -12.76 -10.51
C SER A 149 2.94 -12.76 -11.94
N LEU A 150 4.14 -13.29 -12.15
CA LEU A 150 4.79 -13.37 -13.46
C LEU A 150 4.06 -14.31 -14.44
N GLN A 151 3.25 -15.23 -13.92
CA GLN A 151 2.43 -16.13 -14.75
C GLN A 151 1.17 -15.44 -15.30
N GLN A 152 0.88 -14.23 -14.84
CA GLN A 152 -0.27 -13.46 -15.31
C GLN A 152 0.15 -12.56 -16.48
N PRO A 153 -0.69 -12.40 -17.53
CA PRO A 153 -0.39 -11.49 -18.63
C PRO A 153 -0.12 -10.07 -18.15
N SER A 154 0.89 -9.42 -18.75
CA SER A 154 1.19 -8.02 -18.49
C SER A 154 1.60 -7.29 -19.77
N GLY A 155 1.38 -5.98 -19.81
CA GLY A 155 1.86 -5.08 -20.85
C GLY A 155 3.27 -4.55 -20.61
N GLY A 156 4.03 -5.16 -19.72
CA GLY A 156 5.31 -4.68 -19.23
C GLY A 156 5.19 -4.06 -17.83
N PHE A 157 5.82 -2.92 -17.60
CA PHE A 157 5.76 -2.15 -16.35
C PHE A 157 4.60 -1.16 -16.39
N GLY A 158 3.78 -1.14 -15.35
CA GLY A 158 2.58 -0.30 -15.29
C GLY A 158 1.36 -1.01 -14.72
N TRP A 159 0.19 -0.44 -14.95
CA TRP A 159 -1.10 -1.04 -14.59
C TRP A 159 -2.16 -0.69 -15.61
N SER A 160 -3.27 -1.43 -15.63
CA SER A 160 -4.37 -1.22 -16.58
C SER A 160 -5.09 0.12 -16.44
N ARG A 161 -4.93 0.77 -15.28
CA ARG A 161 -5.49 2.09 -14.97
C ARG A 161 -4.55 2.86 -14.04
N ASP A 162 -4.65 4.17 -14.06
CA ASP A 162 -4.05 5.00 -13.02
C ASP A 162 -4.74 4.73 -11.70
N ASN A 163 -4.01 4.83 -10.60
CA ASN A 163 -4.50 4.62 -9.25
C ASN A 163 -3.97 5.69 -8.28
N PHE A 164 -3.83 5.36 -7.02
CA PHE A 164 -3.41 6.31 -6.00
C PHE A 164 -2.38 5.68 -5.06
N ILE A 165 -1.45 6.51 -4.56
CA ILE A 165 -0.59 6.21 -3.42
C ILE A 165 -0.94 7.19 -2.30
N GLY A 166 -1.56 6.69 -1.24
CA GLY A 166 -2.29 7.55 -0.32
C GLY A 166 -3.38 8.32 -1.07
N SER A 167 -3.40 9.67 -0.97
CA SER A 167 -4.32 10.52 -1.72
C SER A 167 -3.74 11.05 -3.04
N ALA A 168 -2.47 10.76 -3.33
CA ALA A 168 -1.80 11.26 -4.53
C ALA A 168 -2.10 10.39 -5.75
N PRO A 169 -2.47 10.96 -6.91
CA PRO A 169 -2.61 10.22 -8.16
C PRO A 169 -1.29 9.53 -8.55
N GLN A 170 -1.36 8.29 -8.98
CA GLN A 170 -0.25 7.47 -9.43
C GLN A 170 -0.47 7.03 -10.87
N ALA A 171 0.32 7.59 -11.80
CA ALA A 171 0.25 7.28 -13.21
C ALA A 171 0.85 5.89 -13.51
N ASN A 172 0.14 5.08 -14.29
CA ASN A 172 0.46 3.66 -14.50
C ASN A 172 0.47 3.21 -15.95
N GLY A 173 0.42 4.13 -16.92
CA GLY A 173 0.48 3.77 -18.35
C GLY A 173 1.65 2.83 -18.66
N TRP A 174 1.37 1.73 -19.36
CA TRP A 174 2.30 0.65 -19.67
C TRP A 174 3.56 1.12 -20.40
N MET A 175 4.71 0.58 -19.98
CA MET A 175 6.01 0.81 -20.59
C MET A 175 6.82 -0.50 -20.65
N ALA A 176 7.61 -0.69 -21.72
CA ALA A 176 8.45 -1.86 -21.86
C ALA A 176 9.72 -1.81 -20.99
N SER A 177 10.22 -0.60 -20.70
CA SER A 177 11.46 -0.39 -19.94
C SER A 177 11.17 0.01 -18.51
N TRP A 178 11.77 -0.69 -17.54
CA TRP A 178 11.69 -0.34 -16.13
C TRP A 178 12.29 1.05 -15.83
N SER A 179 13.46 1.33 -16.38
CA SER A 179 14.11 2.62 -16.13
C SER A 179 13.29 3.80 -16.66
N GLN A 180 12.63 3.63 -17.81
CA GLN A 180 11.70 4.64 -18.34
C GLN A 180 10.46 4.77 -17.48
N PHE A 181 9.84 3.65 -17.09
CA PHE A 181 8.65 3.66 -16.24
C PHE A 181 8.95 4.33 -14.89
N PHE A 182 9.98 3.88 -14.20
CA PHE A 182 10.34 4.42 -12.88
C PHE A 182 10.76 5.90 -12.98
N GLY A 183 11.53 6.25 -14.00
CA GLY A 183 11.96 7.64 -14.23
C GLY A 183 10.79 8.56 -14.54
N GLN A 184 9.91 8.18 -15.46
CA GLN A 184 8.84 9.06 -15.94
C GLN A 184 7.58 9.00 -15.05
N ARG A 185 7.11 7.77 -14.71
CA ARG A 185 5.82 7.55 -14.02
C ARG A 185 5.96 7.58 -12.50
N ARG A 186 7.15 7.44 -11.96
CA ARG A 186 7.38 7.50 -10.51
C ARG A 186 8.11 8.78 -10.14
N LEU A 187 9.39 8.91 -10.41
CA LEU A 187 10.15 10.09 -10.01
C LEU A 187 9.71 11.35 -10.75
N GLY A 188 9.52 11.28 -12.06
CA GLY A 188 9.17 12.42 -12.90
C GLY A 188 7.84 13.06 -12.48
N THR A 189 6.78 12.27 -12.25
CA THR A 189 5.48 12.79 -11.79
C THR A 189 5.58 13.47 -10.43
N GLN A 190 6.33 12.91 -9.49
CA GLN A 190 6.53 13.50 -8.16
C GLN A 190 7.33 14.80 -8.21
N LEU A 191 8.36 14.86 -9.06
CA LEU A 191 9.17 16.07 -9.26
C LEU A 191 8.37 17.17 -9.97
N GLN A 192 7.54 16.83 -10.96
CA GLN A 192 6.63 17.76 -11.60
C GLN A 192 5.59 18.34 -10.62
N GLN A 193 5.04 17.49 -9.74
CA GLN A 193 4.12 17.94 -8.69
C GLN A 193 4.82 18.90 -7.70
N ALA A 194 6.06 18.59 -7.32
CA ALA A 194 6.88 19.46 -6.47
C ALA A 194 7.10 20.82 -7.16
N GLU A 195 7.48 20.83 -8.45
CA GLU A 195 7.70 22.05 -9.21
C GLU A 195 6.42 22.88 -9.37
N ALA A 196 5.28 22.23 -9.62
CA ALA A 196 3.97 22.90 -9.69
C ALA A 196 3.58 23.56 -8.36
N SER A 197 4.06 23.04 -7.21
CA SER A 197 3.91 23.64 -5.88
C SER A 197 5.02 24.66 -5.53
N GLY A 198 5.86 25.04 -6.49
CA GLY A 198 6.97 26.00 -6.31
C GLY A 198 8.21 25.41 -5.65
N ARG A 199 8.34 24.07 -5.58
CA ARG A 199 9.50 23.39 -5.00
C ARG A 199 10.40 22.79 -6.08
N ARG A 200 11.61 23.32 -6.22
CA ARG A 200 12.63 22.77 -7.10
C ARG A 200 13.73 22.10 -6.29
N LEU A 201 13.95 20.82 -6.56
CA LEU A 201 15.03 20.06 -5.93
C LEU A 201 16.29 20.13 -6.82
N HIS A 202 17.39 20.58 -6.21
CA HIS A 202 18.68 20.62 -6.90
C HIS A 202 19.09 19.20 -7.34
N GLY A 203 19.60 19.08 -8.56
CA GLY A 203 20.05 17.80 -9.12
C GLY A 203 18.95 16.90 -9.70
N ALA A 204 17.65 17.23 -9.54
CA ALA A 204 16.55 16.41 -10.01
C ALA A 204 16.60 16.10 -11.51
N ALA A 205 16.92 17.10 -12.36
CA ALA A 205 17.05 16.91 -13.80
C ALA A 205 18.20 15.96 -14.15
N ALA A 206 19.39 16.17 -13.54
CA ALA A 206 20.56 15.32 -13.74
C ALA A 206 20.29 13.86 -13.27
N LEU A 207 19.55 13.68 -12.17
CA LEU A 207 19.14 12.36 -11.70
C LEU A 207 18.28 11.65 -12.76
N LEU A 208 17.24 12.30 -13.28
CA LEU A 208 16.37 11.71 -14.30
C LEU A 208 17.12 11.39 -15.59
N GLU A 209 18.05 12.24 -16.00
CA GLU A 209 18.89 12.01 -17.18
C GLU A 209 19.81 10.79 -17.02
N ARG A 210 20.40 10.60 -15.83
CA ARG A 210 21.34 9.50 -15.55
C ARG A 210 20.67 8.18 -15.18
N LEU A 211 19.42 8.22 -14.73
CA LEU A 211 18.68 7.05 -14.26
C LEU A 211 18.69 5.85 -15.23
N PRO A 212 18.48 6.03 -16.55
CA PRO A 212 18.54 4.91 -17.49
C PRO A 212 19.88 4.18 -17.45
N ARG A 213 21.00 4.93 -17.39
CA ARG A 213 22.35 4.36 -17.28
C ARG A 213 22.55 3.62 -15.96
N TRP A 214 22.04 4.15 -14.85
CA TRP A 214 22.17 3.51 -13.53
C TRP A 214 21.45 2.17 -13.44
N LEU A 215 20.36 2.02 -14.19
CA LEU A 215 19.55 0.81 -14.26
C LEU A 215 19.83 -0.04 -15.53
N GLU A 216 20.85 0.32 -16.33
CA GLU A 216 21.13 -0.37 -17.62
C GLU A 216 21.40 -1.87 -17.45
N ALA A 217 22.17 -2.23 -16.43
CA ALA A 217 22.50 -3.64 -16.13
C ALA A 217 21.44 -4.34 -15.27
N HIS A 218 20.38 -3.62 -14.86
CA HIS A 218 19.33 -4.16 -14.03
C HIS A 218 18.08 -4.43 -14.88
N HIS A 219 17.78 -5.71 -15.08
CA HIS A 219 16.66 -6.17 -15.90
C HIS A 219 15.64 -6.89 -15.02
N PRO A 220 14.80 -6.16 -14.24
CA PRO A 220 13.81 -6.78 -13.39
C PRO A 220 12.66 -7.35 -14.21
N ASP A 221 12.04 -8.40 -13.67
CA ASP A 221 10.77 -8.89 -14.17
C ASP A 221 9.63 -7.98 -13.69
N PRO A 222 8.57 -7.76 -14.51
CA PRO A 222 7.43 -6.92 -14.13
C PRO A 222 6.50 -7.66 -13.15
N CYS A 223 6.91 -7.76 -11.89
CA CYS A 223 6.12 -8.36 -10.82
C CYS A 223 4.94 -7.47 -10.42
N LEU A 224 3.83 -8.07 -9.98
CA LEU A 224 2.80 -7.34 -9.27
C LEU A 224 3.35 -6.96 -7.88
N VAL A 225 3.53 -5.68 -7.64
CA VAL A 225 4.00 -5.14 -6.36
C VAL A 225 2.84 -4.57 -5.54
N HIS A 226 3.00 -4.57 -4.23
CA HIS A 226 2.08 -3.89 -3.31
C HIS A 226 2.10 -2.37 -3.56
N GLY A 227 3.28 -1.81 -3.82
CA GLY A 227 3.51 -0.43 -4.20
C GLY A 227 3.51 0.59 -3.07
N ASP A 228 3.06 0.22 -1.86
CA ASP A 228 3.12 1.04 -0.64
C ASP A 228 3.36 0.16 0.59
N LEU A 229 4.41 -0.68 0.55
CA LEU A 229 4.67 -1.70 1.57
C LEU A 229 5.51 -1.16 2.74
N TRP A 230 4.87 -0.45 3.65
CA TRP A 230 5.44 -0.07 4.93
C TRP A 230 4.74 -0.80 6.09
N SER A 231 5.28 -0.73 7.30
CA SER A 231 4.77 -1.49 8.45
C SER A 231 3.33 -1.17 8.87
N GLY A 232 2.78 -0.04 8.39
CA GLY A 232 1.36 0.30 8.60
C GLY A 232 0.40 -0.43 7.67
N ASN A 233 0.91 -1.03 6.58
CA ASN A 233 0.13 -1.73 5.56
C ASN A 233 0.36 -3.25 5.58
N ALA A 234 1.03 -3.76 6.65
CA ALA A 234 1.27 -5.19 6.89
C ALA A 234 1.01 -5.54 8.34
N ALA A 235 0.49 -6.72 8.60
CA ALA A 235 0.28 -7.21 9.96
C ALA A 235 0.36 -8.74 10.04
N LEU A 236 0.68 -9.26 11.22
CA LEU A 236 0.47 -10.67 11.51
C LEU A 236 -1.00 -10.93 11.79
N VAL A 237 -1.50 -12.12 11.47
CA VAL A 237 -2.89 -12.53 11.70
C VAL A 237 -3.00 -13.57 12.80
N ASN A 238 -4.12 -13.58 13.53
CA ASN A 238 -4.42 -14.59 14.54
C ASN A 238 -4.94 -15.87 13.86
N GLY A 239 -4.62 -17.04 14.43
CA GLY A 239 -5.21 -18.33 14.04
C GLY A 239 -4.50 -19.04 12.89
N GLY A 240 -3.72 -20.03 13.22
CA GLY A 240 -3.29 -21.20 12.49
C GLY A 240 -3.09 -21.11 10.98
N GLY A 241 -1.87 -20.86 10.56
CA GLY A 241 -1.48 -20.88 9.16
C GLY A 241 -0.27 -20.02 8.84
N GLY A 242 0.40 -19.44 9.85
CA GLY A 242 1.74 -18.84 9.70
C GLY A 242 1.85 -17.72 8.68
N GLY A 243 0.76 -17.03 8.34
CA GLY A 243 0.76 -15.97 7.35
C GLY A 243 0.50 -14.59 7.95
N GLY A 244 0.99 -13.57 7.26
CA GLY A 244 0.63 -12.19 7.52
C GLY A 244 -0.47 -11.70 6.57
N ALA A 245 -0.91 -10.47 6.78
CA ALA A 245 -1.84 -9.75 5.93
C ALA A 245 -1.17 -8.53 5.31
N LEU A 246 -1.58 -8.18 4.09
CA LEU A 246 -1.24 -6.93 3.42
C LEU A 246 -2.54 -6.22 3.03
N PHE A 247 -2.57 -4.91 3.18
CA PHE A 247 -3.73 -4.06 2.89
C PHE A 247 -3.31 -2.66 2.47
N ASP A 248 -4.24 -1.83 1.97
CA ASP A 248 -3.99 -0.47 1.48
C ASP A 248 -2.93 -0.41 0.36
N PRO A 249 -3.06 -1.19 -0.72
CA PRO A 249 -2.06 -1.24 -1.77
C PRO A 249 -2.17 -0.07 -2.75
N ALA A 250 -1.05 0.21 -3.41
CA ALA A 250 -0.92 1.10 -4.56
C ALA A 250 -0.33 0.31 -5.76
N VAL A 251 -1.01 -0.75 -6.19
CA VAL A 251 -0.47 -1.78 -7.08
C VAL A 251 -0.04 -1.27 -8.45
N TYR A 252 0.99 -1.91 -8.99
CA TYR A 252 1.39 -1.86 -10.39
C TYR A 252 2.33 -3.03 -10.71
N ARG A 253 2.64 -3.23 -11.99
CA ARG A 253 3.72 -4.12 -12.41
C ARG A 253 5.03 -3.36 -12.36
N GLY A 254 5.94 -3.77 -11.50
CA GLY A 254 7.21 -3.12 -11.24
C GLY A 254 8.32 -4.08 -10.86
N ASP A 255 9.48 -3.53 -10.56
CA ASP A 255 10.55 -4.26 -9.92
C ASP A 255 10.15 -4.60 -8.48
N ARG A 256 10.20 -5.88 -8.11
CA ARG A 256 9.89 -6.37 -6.75
C ARG A 256 10.71 -5.70 -5.65
N GLU A 257 11.86 -5.16 -5.99
CA GLU A 257 12.73 -4.46 -5.03
C GLU A 257 12.09 -3.18 -4.47
N VAL A 258 11.11 -2.58 -5.14
CA VAL A 258 10.45 -1.37 -4.64
C VAL A 258 9.69 -1.63 -3.34
N ASP A 259 9.04 -2.79 -3.22
CA ASP A 259 8.35 -3.18 -1.99
C ASP A 259 9.34 -3.43 -0.84
N LEU A 260 10.46 -4.10 -1.13
CA LEU A 260 11.50 -4.37 -0.14
C LEU A 260 12.20 -3.10 0.33
N ALA A 261 12.49 -2.18 -0.59
CA ALA A 261 13.06 -0.89 -0.27
C ALA A 261 12.11 -0.05 0.61
N MET A 262 10.81 -0.06 0.31
CA MET A 262 9.81 0.65 1.12
C MET A 262 9.68 0.03 2.52
N ALA A 263 9.75 -1.29 2.64
CA ALA A 263 9.74 -1.99 3.93
C ALA A 263 10.94 -1.60 4.83
N GLU A 264 12.09 -1.25 4.23
CA GLU A 264 13.26 -0.75 4.95
C GLU A 264 13.15 0.75 5.33
N LEU A 265 12.42 1.56 4.54
CA LEU A 265 12.45 3.03 4.62
C LEU A 265 12.03 3.58 5.98
N PHE A 266 10.87 3.13 6.49
CA PHE A 266 10.31 3.61 7.76
C PHE A 266 10.54 2.63 8.92
N GLY A 267 11.16 1.48 8.65
CA GLY A 267 11.36 0.42 9.63
C GLY A 267 10.06 -0.33 9.95
N GLY A 268 10.13 -1.17 10.99
CA GLY A 268 8.99 -1.94 11.47
C GLY A 268 8.93 -3.38 10.96
N PHE A 269 9.61 -3.70 9.86
CA PHE A 269 9.82 -5.08 9.43
C PHE A 269 11.08 -5.65 10.08
N PRO A 270 11.01 -6.79 10.79
CA PRO A 270 12.18 -7.41 11.40
C PRO A 270 13.06 -8.12 10.36
N THR A 271 14.29 -8.42 10.74
CA THR A 271 15.26 -9.13 9.87
C THR A 271 14.72 -10.46 9.36
N SER A 272 13.91 -11.17 10.17
CA SER A 272 13.27 -12.43 9.80
C SER A 272 12.38 -12.32 8.56
N PHE A 273 11.70 -11.17 8.35
CA PHE A 273 10.92 -10.91 7.14
C PHE A 273 11.80 -10.96 5.88
N PHE A 274 12.92 -10.26 5.88
CA PHE A 274 13.84 -10.24 4.74
C PHE A 274 14.54 -11.59 4.54
N GLN A 275 14.87 -12.29 5.62
CA GLN A 275 15.43 -13.65 5.55
C GLN A 275 14.44 -14.64 4.91
N GLY A 276 13.16 -14.59 5.30
CA GLY A 276 12.12 -15.41 4.69
C GLY A 276 11.90 -15.10 3.21
N TYR A 277 11.93 -13.83 2.85
CA TYR A 277 11.88 -13.40 1.45
C TYR A 277 13.06 -13.98 0.66
N ASP A 278 14.30 -13.76 1.13
CA ASP A 278 15.52 -14.17 0.45
C ASP A 278 15.67 -15.70 0.38
N ALA A 279 15.17 -16.43 1.35
CA ALA A 279 15.14 -17.90 1.31
C ALA A 279 14.24 -18.43 0.19
N THR A 280 13.19 -17.68 -0.20
CA THR A 280 12.23 -18.05 -1.24
C THR A 280 12.66 -17.51 -2.61
N TRP A 281 13.05 -16.26 -2.67
CA TRP A 281 13.51 -15.58 -3.89
C TRP A 281 14.57 -14.52 -3.54
N PRO A 282 15.86 -14.89 -3.57
CA PRO A 282 16.94 -14.02 -3.15
C PRO A 282 16.91 -12.67 -3.86
N ARG A 283 17.21 -11.60 -3.12
CA ARG A 283 17.41 -10.28 -3.69
C ARG A 283 18.62 -10.30 -4.64
N PRO A 284 18.51 -9.72 -5.85
CA PRO A 284 19.60 -9.74 -6.81
C PRO A 284 20.80 -8.89 -6.34
N GLN A 285 21.97 -9.19 -6.90
CA GLN A 285 23.16 -8.40 -6.66
C GLN A 285 22.92 -6.92 -6.97
N GLY A 286 23.45 -6.02 -6.14
CA GLY A 286 23.28 -4.57 -6.32
C GLY A 286 21.98 -4.03 -5.70
N TYR A 287 21.18 -4.84 -5.04
CA TYR A 287 19.96 -4.38 -4.35
C TYR A 287 20.23 -3.19 -3.42
N GLN A 288 21.24 -3.30 -2.55
CA GLN A 288 21.56 -2.25 -1.57
C GLN A 288 21.92 -0.89 -2.23
N GLN A 289 22.49 -0.91 -3.42
CA GLN A 289 22.77 0.30 -4.17
C GLN A 289 21.48 0.97 -4.70
N ARG A 290 20.43 0.18 -5.01
CA ARG A 290 19.16 0.66 -5.56
C ARG A 290 18.15 1.11 -4.50
N VAL A 291 18.29 0.67 -3.23
CA VAL A 291 17.36 1.00 -2.14
C VAL A 291 17.08 2.50 -2.04
N ALA A 292 18.14 3.33 -2.03
CA ALA A 292 17.99 4.78 -1.92
C ALA A 292 17.24 5.38 -3.13
N LEU A 293 17.48 4.81 -4.34
CA LEU A 293 16.80 5.24 -5.56
C LEU A 293 15.29 4.93 -5.50
N TYR A 294 14.92 3.72 -5.09
CA TYR A 294 13.51 3.34 -4.99
C TYR A 294 12.78 4.08 -3.88
N ASN A 295 13.44 4.27 -2.75
CA ASN A 295 12.89 5.02 -1.62
C ASN A 295 12.72 6.52 -1.91
N LEU A 296 13.47 7.09 -2.88
CA LEU A 296 13.28 8.47 -3.30
C LEU A 296 11.86 8.75 -3.79
N TYR A 297 11.20 7.78 -4.46
CA TYR A 297 9.80 7.92 -4.87
C TYR A 297 8.87 8.18 -3.67
N HIS A 298 9.00 7.38 -2.62
CA HIS A 298 8.19 7.50 -1.42
C HIS A 298 8.51 8.78 -0.63
N LEU A 299 9.80 9.15 -0.55
CA LEU A 299 10.20 10.42 0.07
C LEU A 299 9.60 11.62 -0.64
N LEU A 300 9.62 11.64 -1.99
CA LEU A 300 9.01 12.69 -2.80
C LEU A 300 7.49 12.72 -2.63
N ASN A 301 6.82 11.55 -2.62
CA ASN A 301 5.40 11.47 -2.37
C ASN A 301 5.02 12.02 -1.00
N HIS A 302 5.75 11.63 0.06
CA HIS A 302 5.54 12.17 1.41
C HIS A 302 5.84 13.68 1.49
N ALA A 303 6.86 14.16 0.78
CA ALA A 303 7.17 15.56 0.70
C ALA A 303 6.05 16.37 0.04
N ASN A 304 5.48 15.86 -1.06
CA ASN A 304 4.35 16.49 -1.75
C ASN A 304 3.07 16.49 -0.90
N LEU A 305 2.81 15.43 -0.13
CA LEU A 305 1.60 15.29 0.69
C LEU A 305 1.70 16.01 2.03
N PHE A 306 2.85 15.95 2.70
CA PHE A 306 3.01 16.35 4.11
C PHE A 306 4.05 17.46 4.31
N GLY A 307 4.92 17.70 3.32
CA GLY A 307 5.98 18.71 3.43
C GLY A 307 7.06 18.37 4.45
N GLY A 308 7.47 19.38 5.24
CA GLY A 308 8.40 19.20 6.37
C GLY A 308 9.79 18.66 5.99
N SER A 309 10.32 17.80 6.83
CA SER A 309 11.65 17.19 6.68
C SER A 309 11.80 16.25 5.48
N TYR A 310 10.68 15.81 4.89
CA TYR A 310 10.73 14.94 3.70
C TYR A 310 11.39 15.65 2.51
N TRP A 311 11.22 16.97 2.36
CA TRP A 311 11.92 17.74 1.33
C TRP A 311 13.45 17.71 1.48
N GLN A 312 13.93 17.83 2.73
CA GLN A 312 15.35 17.73 3.01
C GLN A 312 15.87 16.32 2.70
N GLN A 313 15.18 15.29 3.17
CA GLN A 313 15.54 13.89 2.94
C GLN A 313 15.58 13.56 1.44
N ALA A 314 14.59 14.00 0.67
CA ALA A 314 14.57 13.81 -0.79
C ALA A 314 15.78 14.51 -1.46
N GLY A 315 16.08 15.75 -1.06
CA GLY A 315 17.25 16.49 -1.58
C GLY A 315 18.59 15.84 -1.23
N GLU A 316 18.75 15.37 -0.01
CA GLU A 316 19.95 14.63 0.44
C GLU A 316 20.11 13.31 -0.31
N THR A 317 19.00 12.59 -0.55
CA THR A 317 18.97 11.35 -1.33
C THR A 317 19.38 11.60 -2.77
N ILE A 318 18.84 12.63 -3.44
CA ILE A 318 19.24 13.02 -4.80
C ILE A 318 20.75 13.30 -4.86
N ASN A 319 21.26 14.12 -3.94
CA ASN A 319 22.68 14.45 -3.89
C ASN A 319 23.56 13.22 -3.61
N GLY A 320 23.11 12.30 -2.77
CA GLY A 320 23.78 11.03 -2.48
C GLY A 320 23.88 10.15 -3.74
N LEU A 321 22.79 9.97 -4.46
CA LEU A 321 22.72 9.19 -5.69
C LEU A 321 23.62 9.77 -6.79
N LEU A 322 23.63 11.09 -6.97
CA LEU A 322 24.48 11.76 -7.95
C LEU A 322 25.98 11.63 -7.64
N ARG A 323 26.35 11.50 -6.36
CA ARG A 323 27.75 11.23 -5.97
C ARG A 323 28.13 9.76 -6.15
N GLN A 324 27.19 8.86 -5.87
CA GLN A 324 27.40 7.41 -5.99
C GLN A 324 27.52 6.96 -7.45
N TYR A 325 26.80 7.63 -8.34
CA TYR A 325 26.73 7.33 -9.77
C TYR A 325 27.11 8.60 -10.57
N PRO A 326 28.39 8.91 -10.70
CA PRO A 326 28.87 10.14 -11.35
C PRO A 326 28.55 10.20 -12.86
#